data_d185277cc809eebd0dd7315e6e3f7fff
#
_entry.id   d185277cc809eebd0dd7315e6e3f7fff
#
_cell.length_a   1.000
_cell.length_b   1.000
_cell.length_c   1.000
_cell.angle_alpha   90.00
_cell.angle_beta   90.00
_cell.angle_gamma   90.00
#
_symmetry.space_group_name_H-M   'P 1'
#
loop_
_entity.id
_entity.type
_entity.pdbx_description
1 polymer ?
#
loop_
_entity_poly.entity_id
_entity_poly.type
_entity_poly.pdbx_seq_one_letter_code
_entity_poly.pdbx_strand_id
1 'polypeptide(L)'
;MKIDPKNGIADLIFGMKMTHVEHLLGEPDRQFHDEDDNVIYLYNKQKLRLTFYADEDLRFGYAITSYPNASLLGQAIIGKPVGEVIESLPFTTWETEDFDSVTNHFNESNWLTIQSEFGAIIRVEIGALIDDATDSFIWRFKG
;
A
#
# COMPACT_ATOMS: atom_id res chain seq x y z
N MET A 1 -3.27 -12.76 -1.57
CA MET A 1 -3.56 -11.30 -1.37
C MET A 1 -3.06 -10.56 -2.61
N LYS A 2 -3.96 -9.94 -3.32
CA LYS A 2 -3.64 -9.19 -4.53
C LYS A 2 -3.35 -7.73 -4.20
N ILE A 3 -2.18 -7.24 -4.64
CA ILE A 3 -1.85 -5.81 -4.61
C ILE A 3 -2.29 -5.23 -5.94
N ASP A 4 -3.19 -4.25 -5.89
CA ASP A 4 -3.76 -3.63 -7.10
C ASP A 4 -3.45 -2.12 -7.07
N PRO A 5 -2.30 -1.70 -7.63
CA PRO A 5 -1.92 -0.29 -7.60
C PRO A 5 -3.03 0.61 -8.11
N LYS A 6 -3.19 1.79 -7.51
CA LYS A 6 -4.24 2.77 -7.76
C LYS A 6 -5.59 2.41 -7.16
N ASN A 7 -5.89 1.13 -6.94
CA ASN A 7 -7.23 0.67 -6.56
C ASN A 7 -7.34 0.18 -5.13
N GLY A 8 -6.38 -0.62 -4.66
CA GLY A 8 -6.43 -1.17 -3.31
C GLY A 8 -5.61 -2.42 -3.12
N ILE A 9 -5.96 -3.21 -2.11
CA ILE A 9 -5.26 -4.43 -1.76
C ILE A 9 -6.26 -5.48 -1.25
N ALA A 10 -6.09 -6.74 -1.63
CA ALA A 10 -7.06 -7.80 -1.35
C ALA A 10 -8.44 -7.35 -1.85
N ASP A 11 -9.47 -7.44 -1.02
CA ASP A 11 -10.82 -6.96 -1.37
C ASP A 11 -11.06 -5.51 -0.95
N LEU A 12 -10.03 -4.84 -0.43
CA LEU A 12 -10.13 -3.46 0.03
C LEU A 12 -9.90 -2.49 -1.11
N ILE A 13 -10.76 -1.49 -1.22
CA ILE A 13 -10.71 -0.48 -2.27
C ILE A 13 -10.48 0.89 -1.64
N PHE A 14 -9.56 1.68 -2.18
CA PHE A 14 -9.29 3.02 -1.69
C PHE A 14 -10.55 3.87 -1.68
N GLY A 15 -10.83 4.49 -0.54
CA GLY A 15 -12.04 5.24 -0.27
C GLY A 15 -13.00 4.56 0.70
N MET A 16 -12.79 3.28 1.02
CA MET A 16 -13.60 2.57 2.00
C MET A 16 -13.45 3.20 3.38
N LYS A 17 -14.53 3.17 4.15
CA LYS A 17 -14.52 3.58 5.55
C LYS A 17 -14.12 2.42 6.45
N MET A 18 -13.81 2.72 7.70
CA MET A 18 -13.43 1.69 8.68
C MET A 18 -14.48 0.58 8.80
N THR A 19 -15.76 0.94 8.76
CA THR A 19 -16.86 -0.04 8.83
C THR A 19 -16.85 -1.02 7.66
N HIS A 20 -16.55 -0.54 6.46
CA HIS A 20 -16.45 -1.41 5.27
C HIS A 20 -15.28 -2.38 5.40
N VAL A 21 -14.13 -1.88 5.88
CA VAL A 21 -12.93 -2.71 6.06
C VAL A 21 -13.17 -3.77 7.13
N GLU A 22 -13.76 -3.40 8.27
CA GLU A 22 -14.07 -4.34 9.35
C GLU A 22 -15.08 -5.38 8.93
N HIS A 23 -16.01 -5.04 8.04
CA HIS A 23 -16.94 -6.02 7.49
C HIS A 23 -16.23 -7.10 6.69
N LEU A 24 -15.17 -6.73 5.97
CA LEU A 24 -14.39 -7.64 5.12
C LEU A 24 -13.32 -8.41 5.89
N LEU A 25 -12.62 -7.76 6.81
CA LEU A 25 -11.46 -8.33 7.49
C LEU A 25 -11.68 -8.60 8.98
N GLY A 26 -12.79 -8.14 9.55
CA GLY A 26 -13.00 -8.20 11.00
C GLY A 26 -12.29 -7.04 11.71
N GLU A 27 -12.31 -7.08 13.03
CA GLU A 27 -11.63 -6.07 13.84
C GLU A 27 -10.12 -6.16 13.67
N PRO A 28 -9.41 -5.01 13.64
CA PRO A 28 -7.95 -5.03 13.58
C PRO A 28 -7.37 -5.56 14.89
N ASP A 29 -6.16 -6.12 14.81
CA ASP A 29 -5.42 -6.53 16.01
C ASP A 29 -4.99 -5.35 16.85
N ARG A 30 -4.70 -4.21 16.19
CA ARG A 30 -4.38 -2.93 16.83
C ARG A 30 -4.96 -1.78 16.04
N GLN A 31 -5.35 -0.75 16.79
CA GLN A 31 -5.81 0.52 16.23
C GLN A 31 -5.17 1.65 17.02
N PHE A 32 -4.62 2.63 16.32
CA PHE A 32 -4.03 3.81 16.96
C PHE A 32 -4.05 4.99 15.98
N HIS A 33 -3.74 6.19 16.51
CA HIS A 33 -3.58 7.39 15.68
C HIS A 33 -2.10 7.65 15.43
N ASP A 34 -1.77 8.14 14.24
CA ASP A 34 -0.42 8.62 13.95
C ASP A 34 -0.29 10.11 14.32
N GLU A 35 0.85 10.72 14.01
CA GLU A 35 1.15 12.13 14.34
C GLU A 35 0.18 13.12 13.71
N ASP A 36 -0.45 12.76 12.59
CA ASP A 36 -1.38 13.62 11.84
C ASP A 36 -2.85 13.28 12.14
N ASP A 37 -3.10 12.53 13.22
CA ASP A 37 -4.43 12.07 13.62
C ASP A 37 -5.10 11.11 12.64
N ASN A 38 -4.36 10.55 11.70
CA ASN A 38 -4.88 9.48 10.87
C ASN A 38 -5.08 8.23 11.71
N VAL A 39 -6.07 7.42 11.37
CA VAL A 39 -6.30 6.15 12.05
C VAL A 39 -5.51 5.05 11.35
N ILE A 40 -4.78 4.28 12.14
CA ILE A 40 -3.98 3.15 11.64
C ILE A 40 -4.62 1.85 12.13
N TYR A 41 -4.86 0.92 11.22
CA TYR A 41 -5.27 -0.46 11.53
C TYR A 41 -4.15 -1.42 11.22
N LEU A 42 -3.85 -2.32 12.17
CA LEU A 42 -2.88 -3.40 11.98
C LEU A 42 -3.60 -4.75 12.00
N TYR A 43 -3.38 -5.54 10.96
CA TYR A 43 -3.84 -6.92 10.85
C TYR A 43 -2.61 -7.83 10.83
N ASN A 44 -2.30 -8.46 11.97
CA ASN A 44 -1.05 -9.22 12.11
C ASN A 44 -0.99 -10.45 11.21
N LYS A 45 -2.10 -11.15 11.07
CA LYS A 45 -2.16 -12.36 10.26
C LYS A 45 -1.87 -12.08 8.79
N GLN A 46 -2.40 -10.98 8.26
CA GLN A 46 -2.18 -10.58 6.89
C GLN A 46 -0.94 -9.70 6.72
N LYS A 47 -0.23 -9.39 7.82
CA LYS A 47 0.92 -8.46 7.83
C LYS A 47 0.58 -7.17 7.09
N LEU A 48 -0.57 -6.60 7.45
CA LEU A 48 -1.17 -5.48 6.73
C LEU A 48 -1.33 -4.27 7.66
N ARG A 49 -0.91 -3.12 7.17
CA ARG A 49 -1.11 -1.83 7.86
C ARG A 49 -1.93 -0.93 6.94
N LEU A 50 -3.04 -0.43 7.46
CA LEU A 50 -3.94 0.47 6.71
C LEU A 50 -3.96 1.84 7.37
N THR A 51 -3.97 2.88 6.54
CA THR A 51 -4.12 4.26 7.00
C THR A 51 -5.45 4.81 6.49
N PHE A 52 -6.24 5.36 7.43
CA PHE A 52 -7.48 6.08 7.15
C PHE A 52 -7.21 7.57 7.40
N TYR A 53 -7.34 8.39 6.38
CA TYR A 53 -6.92 9.80 6.44
C TYR A 53 -7.95 10.68 7.18
N ALA A 54 -7.50 11.36 8.24
CA ALA A 54 -8.33 12.24 9.04
C ALA A 54 -8.95 13.36 8.21
N ASP A 55 -8.17 13.96 7.31
CA ASP A 55 -8.61 15.06 6.46
C ASP A 55 -9.53 14.62 5.31
N GLU A 56 -9.72 13.33 5.12
CA GLU A 56 -10.52 12.73 4.06
C GLU A 56 -11.69 11.92 4.62
N ASP A 57 -12.23 12.38 5.73
CA ASP A 57 -13.38 11.74 6.39
C ASP A 57 -13.09 10.29 6.77
N LEU A 58 -11.85 10.02 7.16
CA LEU A 58 -11.33 8.70 7.55
C LEU A 58 -11.53 7.65 6.46
N ARG A 59 -11.23 8.01 5.22
CA ARG A 59 -11.22 7.06 4.11
C ARG A 59 -9.89 6.32 4.04
N PHE A 60 -9.95 5.04 3.72
CA PHE A 60 -8.78 4.21 3.49
C PHE A 60 -8.01 4.74 2.28
N GLY A 61 -6.75 5.14 2.49
CA GLY A 61 -5.95 5.75 1.42
C GLY A 61 -4.53 5.22 1.28
N TYR A 62 -4.07 4.35 2.19
CA TYR A 62 -2.70 3.84 2.14
C TYR A 62 -2.62 2.47 2.76
N ALA A 63 -1.84 1.58 2.15
CA ALA A 63 -1.65 0.21 2.64
C ALA A 63 -0.19 -0.20 2.53
N ILE A 64 0.29 -0.90 3.56
CA ILE A 64 1.64 -1.48 3.61
C ILE A 64 1.46 -2.96 3.94
N THR A 65 2.14 -3.84 3.19
CA THR A 65 2.14 -5.26 3.52
C THR A 65 3.51 -5.89 3.34
N SER A 66 3.81 -6.87 4.21
CA SER A 66 4.95 -7.77 4.09
C SER A 66 4.49 -9.23 3.96
N TYR A 67 3.23 -9.44 3.60
CA TYR A 67 2.65 -10.78 3.51
C TYR A 67 3.35 -11.58 2.41
N PRO A 68 3.91 -12.78 2.74
CA PRO A 68 4.71 -13.54 1.76
C PRO A 68 3.99 -13.89 0.47
N ASN A 69 2.68 -14.10 0.53
CA ASN A 69 1.88 -14.45 -0.65
C ASN A 69 1.21 -13.24 -1.30
N ALA A 70 1.58 -12.02 -0.91
CA ALA A 70 1.09 -10.83 -1.60
C ALA A 70 1.61 -10.84 -3.04
N SER A 71 0.72 -10.65 -4.00
CA SER A 71 1.06 -10.69 -5.42
C SER A 71 0.86 -9.34 -6.08
N LEU A 72 1.76 -9.02 -6.99
CA LEU A 72 1.71 -7.82 -7.82
C LEU A 72 1.72 -8.28 -9.28
N LEU A 73 0.67 -7.95 -10.03
CA LEU A 73 0.51 -8.40 -11.41
C LEU A 73 0.72 -9.91 -11.56
N GLY A 74 0.16 -10.69 -10.64
CA GLY A 74 0.17 -12.14 -10.71
C GLY A 74 1.44 -12.82 -10.18
N GLN A 75 2.41 -12.07 -9.64
CA GLN A 75 3.61 -12.68 -9.06
C GLN A 75 3.77 -12.30 -7.59
N ALA A 76 4.13 -13.28 -6.76
CA ALA A 76 4.51 -13.04 -5.38
C ALA A 76 5.91 -12.41 -5.37
N ILE A 77 6.06 -11.26 -4.71
CA ILE A 77 7.31 -10.50 -4.81
C ILE A 77 8.11 -10.41 -3.50
N ILE A 78 7.48 -10.64 -2.36
CA ILE A 78 8.18 -10.58 -1.07
C ILE A 78 9.27 -11.65 -1.02
N GLY A 79 10.49 -11.23 -0.67
CA GLY A 79 11.67 -12.11 -0.62
C GLY A 79 12.38 -12.28 -1.95
N LYS A 80 11.83 -11.77 -3.04
CA LYS A 80 12.44 -11.86 -4.37
C LYS A 80 13.51 -10.78 -4.58
N PRO A 81 14.46 -11.03 -5.52
CA PRO A 81 15.43 -9.99 -5.88
C PRO A 81 14.72 -8.77 -6.49
N VAL A 82 14.96 -7.61 -5.92
CA VAL A 82 14.23 -6.39 -6.30
C VAL A 82 14.50 -5.98 -7.75
N GLY A 83 15.74 -6.11 -8.22
CA GLY A 83 16.09 -5.74 -9.59
C GLY A 83 15.32 -6.56 -10.63
N GLU A 84 15.22 -7.87 -10.40
CA GLU A 84 14.50 -8.76 -11.30
C GLU A 84 13.00 -8.45 -11.34
N VAL A 85 12.42 -8.15 -10.17
CA VAL A 85 10.99 -7.82 -10.09
C VAL A 85 10.71 -6.51 -10.81
N ILE A 86 11.49 -5.47 -10.55
CA ILE A 86 11.29 -4.16 -11.20
C ILE A 86 11.42 -4.29 -12.73
N GLU A 87 12.41 -5.05 -13.21
CA GLU A 87 12.58 -5.29 -14.65
C GLU A 87 11.36 -5.99 -15.27
N SER A 88 10.71 -6.86 -14.52
CA SER A 88 9.54 -7.61 -15.01
C SER A 88 8.24 -6.80 -15.02
N LEU A 89 8.21 -5.67 -14.31
CA LEU A 89 7.02 -4.85 -14.21
C LEU A 89 6.90 -3.89 -15.41
N PRO A 90 5.67 -3.64 -15.90
CA PRO A 90 5.47 -2.74 -17.03
C PRO A 90 5.53 -1.26 -16.65
N PHE A 91 5.97 -0.95 -15.44
CA PHE A 91 6.05 0.40 -14.93
C PHE A 91 7.41 1.01 -15.24
N THR A 92 7.42 2.30 -15.58
CA THR A 92 8.63 3.04 -15.93
C THR A 92 8.84 4.19 -14.95
N THR A 93 10.03 4.76 -14.94
CA THR A 93 10.36 5.93 -14.13
C THR A 93 10.32 5.60 -12.63
N TRP A 94 11.35 4.91 -12.19
CA TRP A 94 11.55 4.57 -10.78
C TRP A 94 12.53 5.54 -10.12
N GLU A 95 12.21 5.96 -8.90
CA GLU A 95 13.10 6.73 -8.05
C GLU A 95 13.56 5.86 -6.89
N THR A 96 14.83 5.94 -6.52
CA THR A 96 15.36 5.16 -5.40
C THR A 96 15.88 6.07 -4.31
N GLU A 97 15.71 5.63 -3.06
CA GLU A 97 16.20 6.34 -1.89
C GLU A 97 16.70 5.33 -0.87
N ASP A 98 17.93 5.51 -0.41
CA ASP A 98 18.56 4.59 0.54
C ASP A 98 18.45 5.12 1.97
N PHE A 99 18.06 4.23 2.90
CA PHE A 99 18.04 4.48 4.33
C PHE A 99 18.76 3.34 5.03
N ASP A 100 20.03 3.54 5.40
CA ASP A 100 20.84 2.49 6.01
C ASP A 100 20.88 1.24 5.12
N SER A 101 20.36 0.10 5.60
CA SER A 101 20.32 -1.15 4.84
C SER A 101 19.11 -1.27 3.91
N VAL A 102 18.18 -0.33 3.97
CA VAL A 102 16.90 -0.39 3.26
C VAL A 102 16.89 0.56 2.09
N THR A 103 16.36 0.11 0.95
CA THR A 103 16.17 0.94 -0.24
C THR A 103 14.70 1.00 -0.62
N ASN A 104 14.19 2.20 -0.80
CA ASN A 104 12.85 2.43 -1.33
C ASN A 104 12.91 2.62 -2.84
N HIS A 105 12.09 1.89 -3.58
CA HIS A 105 11.95 2.00 -5.02
C HIS A 105 10.54 2.52 -5.30
N PHE A 106 10.43 3.78 -5.69
CA PHE A 106 9.16 4.47 -5.84
C PHE A 106 8.78 4.67 -7.30
N ASN A 107 7.54 4.32 -7.62
CA ASN A 107 6.92 4.57 -8.91
C ASN A 107 5.75 5.52 -8.69
N GLU A 108 5.94 6.78 -9.07
CA GLU A 108 4.98 7.86 -8.77
C GLU A 108 3.63 7.65 -9.47
N SER A 109 3.64 7.26 -10.74
CA SER A 109 2.38 7.13 -11.50
C SER A 109 1.44 6.06 -10.95
N ASN A 110 1.96 5.10 -10.20
CA ASN A 110 1.15 4.07 -9.53
C ASN A 110 1.07 4.27 -8.02
N TRP A 111 1.74 5.29 -7.49
CA TRP A 111 1.89 5.54 -6.06
C TRP A 111 2.28 4.25 -5.33
N LEU A 112 3.33 3.63 -5.85
CA LEU A 112 3.79 2.31 -5.43
C LEU A 112 5.22 2.41 -4.94
N THR A 113 5.48 1.90 -3.73
CA THR A 113 6.83 1.77 -3.19
C THR A 113 7.11 0.30 -2.95
N ILE A 114 8.23 -0.18 -3.50
CA ILE A 114 8.78 -1.50 -3.20
C ILE A 114 10.00 -1.27 -2.33
N GLN A 115 10.00 -1.84 -1.12
CA GLN A 115 11.10 -1.66 -0.19
C GLN A 115 11.94 -2.93 -0.15
N SER A 116 13.26 -2.77 -0.34
CA SER A 116 14.20 -3.89 -0.29
C SER A 116 15.23 -3.70 0.82
N GLU A 117 15.80 -4.82 1.28
CA GLU A 117 16.92 -4.85 2.20
C GLU A 117 17.89 -5.90 1.70
N PHE A 118 19.16 -5.53 1.52
CA PHE A 118 20.18 -6.39 0.94
C PHE A 118 19.71 -7.03 -0.38
N GLY A 119 19.01 -6.26 -1.21
CA GLY A 119 18.55 -6.69 -2.53
C GLY A 119 17.29 -7.54 -2.56
N ALA A 120 16.74 -7.92 -1.40
CA ALA A 120 15.50 -8.71 -1.34
C ALA A 120 14.33 -7.83 -0.91
N ILE A 121 13.18 -8.01 -1.54
CA ILE A 121 11.98 -7.24 -1.23
C ILE A 121 11.44 -7.65 0.14
N ILE A 122 11.25 -6.67 1.04
CA ILE A 122 10.73 -6.90 2.39
C ILE A 122 9.30 -6.44 2.57
N ARG A 123 8.84 -5.43 1.81
CA ARG A 123 7.46 -4.94 1.91
C ARG A 123 7.07 -4.12 0.69
N VAL A 124 5.78 -3.92 0.53
CA VAL A 124 5.20 -3.13 -0.55
C VAL A 124 4.22 -2.13 0.05
N GLU A 125 4.25 -0.90 -0.45
CA GLU A 125 3.34 0.16 -0.03
C GLU A 125 2.61 0.70 -1.25
N ILE A 126 1.30 0.87 -1.14
CA ILE A 126 0.49 1.50 -2.17
C ILE A 126 -0.42 2.55 -1.57
N GLY A 127 -0.69 3.61 -2.34
CA GLY A 127 -1.58 4.68 -1.91
C GLY A 127 -2.58 5.05 -2.99
N ALA A 128 -3.65 5.70 -2.56
CA ALA A 128 -4.63 6.28 -3.48
C ALA A 128 -3.98 7.42 -4.26
N LEU A 129 -4.31 7.52 -5.54
CA LEU A 129 -3.80 8.58 -6.39
C LEU A 129 -4.45 9.92 -6.07
N ILE A 130 -3.71 10.99 -6.32
CA ILE A 130 -4.19 12.35 -6.24
C ILE A 130 -4.29 12.90 -7.66
N ASP A 131 -5.42 13.54 -7.98
CA ASP A 131 -5.61 14.21 -9.26
C ASP A 131 -4.82 15.52 -9.25
N ASP A 132 -3.87 15.67 -10.15
CA ASP A 132 -3.01 16.85 -10.23
C ASP A 132 -3.79 18.13 -10.54
N ALA A 133 -4.88 18.03 -11.27
CA ALA A 133 -5.68 19.19 -11.65
C ALA A 133 -6.51 19.76 -10.49
N THR A 134 -7.01 18.88 -9.60
CA THR A 134 -7.89 19.29 -8.50
C THR A 134 -7.22 19.20 -7.13
N ASP A 135 -6.04 18.58 -7.06
CA ASP A 135 -5.32 18.29 -5.82
C ASP A 135 -6.16 17.44 -4.83
N SER A 136 -7.07 16.63 -5.37
CA SER A 136 -7.99 15.79 -4.60
C SER A 136 -7.71 14.31 -4.86
N PHE A 137 -7.97 13.47 -3.85
CA PHE A 137 -7.83 12.03 -4.01
C PHE A 137 -8.83 11.48 -5.03
N ILE A 138 -8.36 10.49 -5.77
CA ILE A 138 -9.21 9.73 -6.69
C ILE A 138 -9.68 8.48 -5.95
N TRP A 139 -10.86 8.57 -5.32
CA TRP A 139 -11.42 7.45 -4.58
C TRP A 139 -12.08 6.46 -5.54
N ARG A 140 -11.64 5.20 -5.47
CA ARG A 140 -12.18 4.12 -6.31
C ARG A 140 -13.47 3.54 -5.72
N PHE A 141 -13.58 3.53 -4.41
CA PHE A 141 -14.79 3.07 -3.74
C PHE A 141 -15.84 4.19 -3.76
N LYS A 142 -17.01 3.91 -4.32
CA LYS A 142 -18.09 4.87 -4.50
C LYS A 142 -19.27 4.65 -3.55
N GLY A 143 -19.18 3.67 -2.71
CA GLY A 143 -20.21 3.31 -1.73
C GLY A 143 -20.21 4.14 -0.44
#